data_80955ca2b2f0096eb79045afd1b8fc5e
#
_entry.id   80955ca2b2f0096eb79045afd1b8fc5e
#
_cell.length_a   1.000
_cell.length_b   1.000
_cell.length_c   1.000
_cell.angle_alpha   90.00
_cell.angle_beta   90.00
_cell.angle_gamma   90.00
#
_symmetry.space_group_name_H-M   'P 1'
#
loop_
_entity.id
_entity.type
_entity.pdbx_description
1 polymer ?
#
loop_
_entity_poly.entity_id
_entity_poly.type
_entity_poly.pdbx_seq_one_letter_code
_entity_poly.pdbx_strand_id
1 'polypeptide(L)'
;AETLSPASSPTSLPVGEWHHCLPSQSGLLPEIDNALEYPQPALKSARDSDAPDVFGSVAVPVAHTPLDTKWQSASQAKLVSSSGPWAQMLKSASGQSRTVKVRAVNNWVNGHVRFTDDRANRQGADRWSGAAETLRSRRGDCEDYAIAKMKLLEAIGVERGDMYLVIVDDLVRRADHALLIVRIGDQMWVLDNETDKILNA
;
A
#
# COMPACT_ATOMS: atom_id res chain seq x y z
N ALA A 1 -39.93 45.77 -14.73
CA ALA A 1 -40.06 44.32 -14.53
C ALA A 1 -38.77 43.67 -15.04
N GLU A 2 -37.81 43.46 -14.12
CA GLU A 2 -36.55 42.74 -14.44
C GLU A 2 -36.76 41.24 -14.20
N THR A 3 -36.61 40.48 -15.24
CA THR A 3 -36.66 39.02 -15.18
C THR A 3 -35.34 38.49 -14.71
N LEU A 4 -35.31 37.88 -13.53
CA LEU A 4 -34.19 37.15 -12.98
C LEU A 4 -33.99 35.83 -13.76
N SER A 5 -32.83 35.68 -14.40
CA SER A 5 -32.38 34.41 -15.00
C SER A 5 -32.12 33.38 -13.91
N PRO A 6 -32.43 32.08 -14.12
CA PRO A 6 -32.14 31.04 -13.16
C PRO A 6 -30.63 30.76 -13.09
N ALA A 7 -30.13 30.63 -11.87
CA ALA A 7 -28.76 30.28 -11.57
C ALA A 7 -28.40 28.91 -12.17
N SER A 8 -27.28 28.87 -12.89
CA SER A 8 -26.67 27.64 -13.42
C SER A 8 -26.30 26.69 -12.30
N SER A 9 -26.74 25.47 -12.41
CA SER A 9 -26.36 24.36 -11.55
C SER A 9 -24.84 24.16 -11.54
N PRO A 10 -24.24 23.78 -10.41
CA PRO A 10 -22.81 23.51 -10.36
C PRO A 10 -22.48 22.32 -11.26
N THR A 11 -21.58 22.53 -12.18
CA THR A 11 -20.98 21.52 -13.05
C THR A 11 -20.38 20.43 -12.16
N SER A 12 -20.86 19.20 -12.29
CA SER A 12 -20.28 18.03 -11.69
C SER A 12 -18.78 17.97 -12.04
N LEU A 13 -17.93 17.92 -11.03
CA LEU A 13 -16.49 17.68 -11.20
C LEU A 13 -16.33 16.35 -11.96
N PRO A 14 -15.41 16.27 -12.93
CA PRO A 14 -15.17 15.02 -13.62
C PRO A 14 -14.75 13.98 -12.58
N VAL A 15 -15.45 12.86 -12.55
CA VAL A 15 -15.07 11.67 -11.79
C VAL A 15 -13.71 11.28 -12.33
N GLY A 16 -12.67 11.44 -11.49
CA GLY A 16 -11.31 11.11 -11.87
C GLY A 16 -11.25 9.66 -12.35
N GLU A 17 -10.57 9.43 -13.46
CA GLU A 17 -10.30 8.07 -13.92
C GLU A 17 -9.54 7.33 -12.84
N TRP A 18 -10.18 6.31 -12.25
CA TRP A 18 -9.60 5.47 -11.23
C TRP A 18 -8.55 4.56 -11.87
N HIS A 19 -7.32 4.66 -11.43
CA HIS A 19 -6.22 3.86 -11.92
C HIS A 19 -6.15 2.55 -11.14
N HIS A 20 -6.18 1.44 -11.86
CA HIS A 20 -6.04 0.10 -11.29
C HIS A 20 -4.56 -0.20 -11.06
N CYS A 21 -4.21 -0.75 -9.91
CA CYS A 21 -2.83 -1.10 -9.60
C CYS A 21 -2.37 -2.37 -10.31
N LEU A 22 -3.24 -3.37 -10.45
CA LEU A 22 -2.98 -4.62 -11.18
C LEU A 22 -4.25 -5.12 -11.87
N PRO A 23 -4.17 -5.87 -12.99
CA PRO A 23 -5.35 -6.51 -13.56
C PRO A 23 -5.82 -7.61 -12.61
N SER A 24 -7.09 -7.61 -12.29
CA SER A 24 -7.72 -8.78 -11.72
C SER A 24 -7.49 -9.97 -12.66
N GLN A 25 -6.71 -10.96 -12.25
CA GLN A 25 -6.58 -12.22 -12.98
C GLN A 25 -7.85 -13.07 -12.74
N SER A 26 -9.00 -12.53 -13.11
CA SER A 26 -10.26 -13.25 -13.13
C SER A 26 -10.34 -14.16 -14.36
N GLY A 27 -9.41 -15.06 -14.47
CA GLY A 27 -9.41 -16.06 -15.50
C GLY A 27 -8.48 -17.18 -15.12
N LEU A 28 -9.10 -18.29 -14.64
CA LEU A 28 -8.51 -19.57 -14.29
C LEU A 28 -8.27 -19.81 -12.79
N LEU A 29 -9.32 -19.68 -11.99
CA LEU A 29 -9.48 -20.67 -10.93
C LEU A 29 -10.03 -21.93 -11.60
N PRO A 30 -9.34 -23.09 -11.58
CA PRO A 30 -9.96 -24.33 -11.98
C PRO A 30 -11.17 -24.57 -11.08
N GLU A 31 -12.32 -24.93 -11.67
CA GLU A 31 -13.42 -25.48 -10.88
C GLU A 31 -12.83 -26.59 -10.02
N ILE A 32 -12.81 -26.35 -8.72
CA ILE A 32 -12.37 -27.36 -7.75
C ILE A 32 -13.50 -28.36 -7.68
N ASP A 33 -13.32 -29.46 -8.41
CA ASP A 33 -14.17 -30.62 -8.33
C ASP A 33 -14.20 -31.12 -6.87
N ASN A 34 -15.35 -31.24 -6.28
CA ASN A 34 -15.68 -31.36 -4.86
C ASN A 34 -15.38 -32.77 -4.29
N ALA A 35 -14.20 -33.33 -4.56
CA ALA A 35 -13.88 -34.72 -4.18
C ALA A 35 -12.43 -34.98 -3.72
N LEU A 36 -11.68 -33.98 -3.27
CA LEU A 36 -10.42 -34.26 -2.57
C LEU A 36 -10.51 -33.69 -1.14
N GLU A 37 -10.76 -34.59 -0.18
CA GLU A 37 -10.48 -34.34 1.23
C GLU A 37 -8.98 -34.03 1.37
N TYR A 38 -8.62 -32.76 1.28
CA TYR A 38 -7.31 -32.34 1.74
C TYR A 38 -7.24 -32.59 3.24
N PRO A 39 -6.20 -33.30 3.75
CA PRO A 39 -5.99 -33.40 5.18
C PRO A 39 -5.86 -31.97 5.70
N GLN A 40 -6.82 -31.54 6.50
CA GLN A 40 -6.80 -30.26 7.19
C GLN A 40 -5.49 -30.25 8.00
N PRO A 41 -4.50 -29.38 7.69
CA PRO A 41 -3.38 -29.21 8.60
C PRO A 41 -3.99 -28.82 9.93
N ALA A 42 -3.61 -29.54 11.00
CA ALA A 42 -4.04 -29.18 12.34
C ALA A 42 -3.72 -27.70 12.53
N LEU A 43 -4.76 -26.87 12.58
CA LEU A 43 -4.66 -25.45 12.85
C LEU A 43 -4.01 -25.32 14.24
N LYS A 44 -2.68 -25.24 14.29
CA LYS A 44 -1.99 -24.68 15.44
C LYS A 44 -2.65 -23.35 15.66
N SER A 45 -3.15 -23.14 16.87
CA SER A 45 -3.96 -21.98 17.20
C SER A 45 -3.33 -20.73 16.56
N ALA A 46 -4.08 -20.00 15.75
CA ALA A 46 -3.64 -18.84 15.00
C ALA A 46 -3.08 -17.68 15.88
N ARG A 47 -2.97 -17.91 17.18
CA ARG A 47 -2.49 -16.96 18.19
C ARG A 47 -0.97 -16.88 18.30
N ASP A 48 -0.21 -17.75 17.63
CA ASP A 48 1.26 -17.78 17.66
C ASP A 48 1.90 -17.17 16.41
N SER A 49 1.14 -16.60 15.49
CA SER A 49 1.72 -15.88 14.36
C SER A 49 1.76 -14.39 14.68
N ASP A 50 2.95 -13.76 14.58
CA ASP A 50 3.10 -12.30 14.62
C ASP A 50 2.42 -11.58 13.43
N ALA A 51 1.80 -12.36 12.54
CA ALA A 51 1.08 -11.84 11.38
C ALA A 51 -0.26 -11.20 11.82
N PRO A 52 -0.59 -10.01 11.28
CA PRO A 52 -1.77 -9.29 11.69
C PRO A 52 -3.05 -9.93 11.12
N ASP A 53 -4.07 -10.06 11.94
CA ASP A 53 -5.44 -10.24 11.47
C ASP A 53 -5.96 -8.87 11.06
N VAL A 54 -6.24 -8.68 9.78
CA VAL A 54 -6.68 -7.41 9.21
C VAL A 54 -7.90 -7.61 8.31
N PHE A 55 -8.74 -6.61 8.19
CA PHE A 55 -9.93 -6.64 7.34
C PHE A 55 -10.88 -7.83 7.62
N GLY A 56 -10.93 -8.28 8.88
CA GLY A 56 -11.74 -9.43 9.28
C GLY A 56 -11.22 -10.79 8.80
N SER A 57 -9.99 -10.85 8.29
CA SER A 57 -9.32 -12.08 7.87
C SER A 57 -8.41 -12.62 8.97
N VAL A 58 -8.04 -13.88 8.84
CA VAL A 58 -7.05 -14.55 9.71
C VAL A 58 -5.79 -14.82 8.88
N ALA A 59 -4.64 -14.40 9.39
CA ALA A 59 -3.36 -14.63 8.72
C ALA A 59 -2.93 -16.10 8.83
N VAL A 60 -2.66 -16.71 7.68
CA VAL A 60 -2.12 -18.08 7.60
C VAL A 60 -0.72 -18.01 7.01
N PRO A 61 0.33 -18.48 7.71
CA PRO A 61 1.69 -18.45 7.20
C PRO A 61 1.86 -19.38 6.01
N VAL A 62 2.51 -18.89 4.96
CA VAL A 62 2.89 -19.65 3.77
C VAL A 62 4.40 -19.56 3.56
N ALA A 63 5.00 -20.61 2.99
CA ALA A 63 6.44 -20.65 2.76
C ALA A 63 6.88 -19.74 1.60
N HIS A 64 6.08 -19.63 0.55
CA HIS A 64 6.39 -18.90 -0.66
C HIS A 64 5.15 -18.26 -1.27
N THR A 65 5.34 -17.10 -1.91
CA THR A 65 4.33 -16.43 -2.71
C THR A 65 4.88 -16.07 -4.09
N PRO A 66 4.05 -15.87 -5.10
CA PRO A 66 4.50 -15.37 -6.41
C PRO A 66 5.18 -13.99 -6.34
N LEU A 67 5.00 -13.26 -5.25
CA LEU A 67 5.52 -11.90 -5.06
C LEU A 67 6.91 -11.86 -4.41
N ASP A 68 7.43 -12.99 -3.91
CA ASP A 68 8.68 -13.05 -3.14
C ASP A 68 9.87 -12.41 -3.86
N THR A 69 10.04 -12.68 -5.16
CA THR A 69 11.16 -12.13 -5.94
C THR A 69 11.06 -10.62 -6.09
N LYS A 70 9.87 -10.10 -6.38
CA LYS A 70 9.62 -8.66 -6.49
C LYS A 70 9.87 -7.97 -5.16
N TRP A 71 9.31 -8.54 -4.09
CA TRP A 71 9.49 -8.06 -2.74
C TRP A 71 10.96 -8.02 -2.31
N GLN A 72 11.72 -9.11 -2.51
CA GLN A 72 13.14 -9.16 -2.18
C GLN A 72 13.91 -8.07 -2.91
N SER A 73 13.70 -7.93 -4.22
CA SER A 73 14.37 -6.90 -5.01
C SER A 73 14.09 -5.48 -4.49
N ALA A 74 12.84 -5.12 -4.29
CA ALA A 74 12.45 -3.78 -3.87
C ALA A 74 12.81 -3.48 -2.40
N SER A 75 12.65 -4.46 -1.51
CA SER A 75 12.87 -4.30 -0.07
C SER A 75 14.34 -4.23 0.34
N GLN A 76 15.27 -4.78 -0.46
CA GLN A 76 16.71 -4.73 -0.16
C GLN A 76 17.34 -3.38 -0.50
N ALA A 77 16.71 -2.57 -1.32
CA ALA A 77 17.23 -1.27 -1.68
C ALA A 77 17.37 -0.36 -0.46
N LYS A 78 18.60 0.08 -0.17
CA LYS A 78 18.89 0.94 0.99
C LYS A 78 18.43 2.37 0.73
N LEU A 79 17.78 2.95 1.73
CA LEU A 79 17.46 4.37 1.77
C LEU A 79 18.46 5.09 2.68
N VAL A 80 19.17 6.10 2.15
CA VAL A 80 20.06 6.94 2.96
C VAL A 80 19.22 8.07 3.56
N SER A 81 18.99 8.02 4.88
CA SER A 81 18.09 8.94 5.58
C SER A 81 18.54 10.40 5.57
N SER A 82 19.86 10.66 5.49
CA SER A 82 20.43 11.99 5.53
C SER A 82 20.50 12.70 4.17
N SER A 83 20.20 12.03 3.08
CA SER A 83 20.31 12.57 1.72
C SER A 83 19.11 12.23 0.86
N GLY A 84 18.62 13.22 0.13
CA GLY A 84 17.45 13.07 -0.75
C GLY A 84 16.30 14.01 -0.35
N PRO A 85 15.24 14.08 -1.16
CA PRO A 85 14.12 14.99 -0.92
C PRO A 85 13.37 14.73 0.39
N TRP A 86 13.51 13.54 0.97
CA TRP A 86 12.88 13.12 2.24
C TRP A 86 13.64 13.55 3.49
N ALA A 87 14.92 14.00 3.39
CA ALA A 87 15.78 14.21 4.54
C ALA A 87 15.22 15.22 5.56
N GLN A 88 14.63 16.31 5.10
CA GLN A 88 14.03 17.33 5.96
C GLN A 88 12.80 16.78 6.71
N MET A 89 11.94 16.04 6.02
CA MET A 89 10.76 15.40 6.64
C MET A 89 11.18 14.38 7.70
N LEU A 90 12.15 13.50 7.40
CA LEU A 90 12.66 12.53 8.37
C LEU A 90 13.25 13.21 9.60
N LYS A 91 14.04 14.28 9.42
CA LYS A 91 14.59 15.06 10.52
C LYS A 91 13.49 15.63 11.43
N SER A 92 12.42 16.17 10.85
CA SER A 92 11.30 16.74 11.61
C SER A 92 10.48 15.67 12.36
N ALA A 93 10.36 14.46 11.79
CA ALA A 93 9.57 13.38 12.35
C ALA A 93 10.33 12.49 13.34
N SER A 94 11.67 12.47 13.30
CA SER A 94 12.52 11.48 14.00
C SER A 94 12.28 11.41 15.52
N GLY A 95 12.10 12.52 16.20
CA GLY A 95 11.86 12.57 17.64
C GLY A 95 10.40 12.45 18.08
N GLN A 96 9.47 12.27 17.14
CA GLN A 96 8.04 12.31 17.42
C GLN A 96 7.48 10.94 17.83
N SER A 97 6.24 10.95 18.36
CA SER A 97 5.51 9.70 18.65
C SER A 97 5.29 8.87 17.38
N ARG A 98 5.08 7.55 17.54
CA ARG A 98 4.84 6.64 16.40
C ARG A 98 3.67 7.11 15.51
N THR A 99 2.57 7.53 16.12
CA THR A 99 1.40 8.04 15.37
C THR A 99 1.75 9.27 14.53
N VAL A 100 2.53 10.21 15.08
CA VAL A 100 2.96 11.41 14.34
C VAL A 100 3.90 11.04 13.20
N LYS A 101 4.86 10.13 13.42
CA LYS A 101 5.75 9.59 12.40
C LYS A 101 4.98 8.99 11.23
N VAL A 102 4.04 8.10 11.53
CA VAL A 102 3.22 7.39 10.54
C VAL A 102 2.41 8.38 9.70
N ARG A 103 1.74 9.35 10.34
CA ARG A 103 0.99 10.39 9.64
C ARG A 103 1.87 11.28 8.77
N ALA A 104 3.02 11.70 9.30
CA ALA A 104 3.94 12.57 8.58
C ALA A 104 4.48 11.88 7.31
N VAL A 105 4.86 10.60 7.42
CA VAL A 105 5.33 9.82 6.27
C VAL A 105 4.22 9.60 5.26
N ASN A 106 3.01 9.19 5.71
CA ASN A 106 1.89 8.96 4.80
C ASN A 106 1.59 10.21 3.95
N ASN A 107 1.36 11.33 4.61
CA ASN A 107 1.00 12.58 3.94
C ASN A 107 2.14 13.08 3.03
N TRP A 108 3.40 12.95 3.49
CA TRP A 108 4.52 13.40 2.70
C TRP A 108 4.69 12.57 1.42
N VAL A 109 4.60 11.24 1.51
CA VAL A 109 4.73 10.36 0.33
C VAL A 109 3.57 10.60 -0.64
N ASN A 110 2.33 10.66 -0.14
CA ASN A 110 1.16 10.92 -0.97
C ASN A 110 1.25 12.27 -1.72
N GLY A 111 1.74 13.31 -1.06
CA GLY A 111 1.94 14.62 -1.68
C GLY A 111 3.19 14.72 -2.57
N HIS A 112 4.17 13.83 -2.41
CA HIS A 112 5.46 13.90 -3.11
C HIS A 112 5.50 13.04 -4.36
N VAL A 113 4.92 11.84 -4.32
CA VAL A 113 4.87 10.86 -5.42
C VAL A 113 3.59 11.08 -6.22
N ARG A 114 3.70 11.04 -7.55
CA ARG A 114 2.55 11.01 -8.46
C ARG A 114 2.26 9.56 -8.82
N PHE A 115 1.02 9.16 -8.71
CA PHE A 115 0.59 7.85 -9.19
C PHE A 115 0.89 7.70 -10.69
N THR A 116 1.50 6.58 -11.05
CA THR A 116 1.84 6.24 -12.42
C THR A 116 1.79 4.73 -12.54
N ASP A 117 0.80 4.22 -13.30
CA ASP A 117 0.68 2.79 -13.59
C ASP A 117 1.84 2.34 -14.49
N ASP A 118 2.54 1.29 -14.10
CA ASP A 118 3.67 0.72 -14.84
C ASP A 118 3.30 0.27 -16.26
N ARG A 119 2.05 -0.16 -16.46
CA ARG A 119 1.52 -0.53 -17.77
C ARG A 119 1.40 0.65 -18.74
N ALA A 120 1.16 1.84 -18.22
CA ALA A 120 1.10 3.06 -19.03
C ALA A 120 2.45 3.41 -19.66
N ASN A 121 3.55 2.92 -19.09
CA ASN A 121 4.92 3.17 -19.55
C ASN A 121 5.42 2.22 -20.64
N ARG A 122 4.57 1.40 -21.27
CA ARG A 122 4.88 0.47 -22.38
C ARG A 122 5.95 -0.59 -22.10
N GLN A 123 6.39 -0.77 -20.87
CA GLN A 123 7.39 -1.79 -20.51
C GLN A 123 6.74 -3.12 -20.08
N GLY A 124 5.42 -3.18 -20.00
CA GLY A 124 4.63 -4.41 -19.92
C GLY A 124 4.82 -5.29 -18.69
N ALA A 125 5.74 -4.96 -17.80
CA ALA A 125 6.04 -5.71 -16.59
C ALA A 125 5.71 -4.85 -15.37
N ASP A 126 4.85 -5.38 -14.51
CA ASP A 126 4.64 -4.89 -13.16
C ASP A 126 5.97 -4.98 -12.38
N ARG A 127 6.58 -3.83 -12.13
CA ARG A 127 7.91 -3.71 -11.52
C ARG A 127 7.84 -2.96 -10.20
N TRP A 128 8.17 -3.63 -9.12
CA TRP A 128 8.29 -3.01 -7.81
C TRP A 128 9.60 -2.24 -7.67
N SER A 129 9.52 -0.94 -7.55
CA SER A 129 10.70 -0.08 -7.45
C SER A 129 11.21 0.00 -6.01
N GLY A 130 12.53 0.21 -5.85
CA GLY A 130 13.08 0.51 -4.54
C GLY A 130 12.67 1.92 -4.08
N ALA A 131 12.44 2.12 -2.78
CA ALA A 131 11.96 3.37 -2.20
C ALA A 131 12.74 4.61 -2.68
N ALA A 132 14.07 4.53 -2.77
CA ALA A 132 14.89 5.66 -3.21
C ALA A 132 14.67 6.02 -4.68
N GLU A 133 14.35 5.05 -5.52
CA GLU A 133 14.00 5.27 -6.93
C GLU A 133 12.66 5.98 -7.04
N THR A 134 11.61 5.43 -6.43
CA THR A 134 10.26 6.01 -6.38
C THR A 134 10.29 7.46 -5.88
N LEU A 135 10.99 7.70 -4.76
CA LEU A 135 11.03 9.03 -4.14
C LEU A 135 11.84 10.05 -4.94
N ARG A 136 12.86 9.64 -5.69
CA ARG A 136 13.63 10.55 -6.58
C ARG A 136 12.91 10.81 -7.90
N SER A 137 12.32 9.77 -8.50
CA SER A 137 11.53 9.90 -9.74
C SER A 137 10.22 10.64 -9.49
N ARG A 138 9.72 10.61 -8.24
CA ARG A 138 8.40 11.13 -7.83
C ARG A 138 7.26 10.48 -8.59
N ARG A 139 7.41 9.20 -8.94
CA ARG A 139 6.45 8.39 -9.69
C ARG A 139 6.46 6.97 -9.16
N GLY A 140 5.30 6.32 -9.18
CA GLY A 140 5.13 4.92 -8.80
C GLY A 140 3.66 4.57 -8.71
N ASP A 141 3.36 3.29 -8.63
CA ASP A 141 2.03 2.75 -8.37
C ASP A 141 1.83 2.38 -6.90
N CYS A 142 0.79 1.63 -6.56
CA CYS A 142 0.38 1.44 -5.17
C CYS A 142 1.44 0.74 -4.31
N GLU A 143 2.12 -0.29 -4.84
CA GLU A 143 3.19 -0.99 -4.13
C GLU A 143 4.42 -0.12 -3.92
N ASP A 144 4.77 0.72 -4.90
CA ASP A 144 5.87 1.66 -4.79
C ASP A 144 5.65 2.68 -3.67
N TYR A 145 4.41 3.18 -3.53
CA TYR A 145 4.02 4.04 -2.40
C TYR A 145 4.17 3.30 -1.07
N ALA A 146 3.67 2.07 -0.98
CA ALA A 146 3.72 1.28 0.25
C ALA A 146 5.18 0.98 0.66
N ILE A 147 6.03 0.58 -0.29
CA ILE A 147 7.47 0.34 -0.08
C ILE A 147 8.19 1.62 0.33
N ALA A 148 7.89 2.75 -0.32
CA ALA A 148 8.49 4.04 0.03
C ALA A 148 8.12 4.46 1.45
N LYS A 149 6.85 4.36 1.84
CA LYS A 149 6.38 4.64 3.20
C LYS A 149 7.07 3.76 4.23
N MET A 150 7.13 2.45 3.98
CA MET A 150 7.77 1.49 4.86
C MET A 150 9.25 1.84 5.10
N LYS A 151 10.01 2.13 4.04
CA LYS A 151 11.43 2.47 4.15
C LYS A 151 11.70 3.80 4.85
N LEU A 152 10.83 4.79 4.68
CA LEU A 152 10.92 6.04 5.42
C LEU A 152 10.60 5.85 6.91
N LEU A 153 9.62 5.02 7.24
CA LEU A 153 9.30 4.67 8.64
C LEU A 153 10.43 3.89 9.31
N GLU A 154 11.04 2.92 8.63
CA GLU A 154 12.26 2.24 9.11
C GLU A 154 13.37 3.26 9.42
N ALA A 155 13.60 4.23 8.53
CA ALA A 155 14.65 5.24 8.68
C ALA A 155 14.47 6.16 9.89
N ILE A 156 13.26 6.28 10.44
CA ILE A 156 12.97 7.05 11.67
C ILE A 156 12.62 6.17 12.87
N GLY A 157 12.98 4.89 12.80
CA GLY A 157 12.95 3.97 13.94
C GLY A 157 11.59 3.32 14.21
N VAL A 158 10.75 3.12 13.18
CA VAL A 158 9.63 2.19 13.27
C VAL A 158 10.15 0.79 12.93
N GLU A 159 9.88 -0.16 13.81
CA GLU A 159 10.40 -1.52 13.66
C GLU A 159 9.78 -2.22 12.46
N ARG A 160 10.60 -3.00 11.74
CA ARG A 160 10.17 -3.73 10.55
C ARG A 160 9.05 -4.74 10.86
N GLY A 161 9.10 -5.41 11.99
CA GLY A 161 8.10 -6.38 12.45
C GLY A 161 6.71 -5.78 12.72
N ASP A 162 6.63 -4.44 12.81
CA ASP A 162 5.35 -3.74 12.99
C ASP A 162 4.76 -3.22 11.67
N MET A 163 5.35 -3.60 10.53
CA MET A 163 4.93 -3.09 9.21
C MET A 163 4.73 -4.23 8.22
N TYR A 164 3.61 -4.21 7.51
CA TYR A 164 3.20 -5.25 6.57
C TYR A 164 2.77 -4.63 5.24
N LEU A 165 3.43 -5.05 4.15
CA LEU A 165 2.93 -4.79 2.81
C LEU A 165 1.80 -5.79 2.54
N VAL A 166 0.63 -5.29 2.24
CA VAL A 166 -0.59 -6.11 2.03
C VAL A 166 -1.12 -5.84 0.62
N ILE A 167 -1.37 -6.91 -0.11
CA ILE A 167 -2.06 -6.85 -1.39
C ILE A 167 -3.49 -7.31 -1.16
N VAL A 168 -4.46 -6.50 -1.57
CA VAL A 168 -5.89 -6.76 -1.45
C VAL A 168 -6.55 -6.73 -2.82
N ASP A 169 -7.65 -7.46 -2.98
CA ASP A 169 -8.53 -7.31 -4.13
C ASP A 169 -9.56 -6.20 -3.82
N ASP A 170 -9.46 -5.06 -4.51
CA ASP A 170 -10.44 -3.99 -4.42
C ASP A 170 -11.69 -4.37 -5.21
N LEU A 171 -12.70 -4.83 -4.50
CA LEU A 171 -13.95 -5.32 -5.09
C LEU A 171 -14.74 -4.23 -5.82
N VAL A 172 -14.51 -2.97 -5.50
CA VAL A 172 -15.18 -1.82 -6.13
C VAL A 172 -14.55 -1.53 -7.49
N ARG A 173 -13.21 -1.51 -7.53
CA ARG A 173 -12.43 -1.25 -8.74
C ARG A 173 -12.15 -2.51 -9.56
N ARG A 174 -12.32 -3.69 -8.95
CA ARG A 174 -11.96 -4.99 -9.52
C ARG A 174 -10.50 -5.04 -9.94
N ALA A 175 -9.63 -4.68 -9.02
CA ALA A 175 -8.19 -4.62 -9.23
C ALA A 175 -7.44 -4.93 -7.93
N ASP A 176 -6.25 -5.51 -8.06
CA ASP A 176 -5.36 -5.63 -6.92
C ASP A 176 -4.89 -4.25 -6.47
N HIS A 177 -4.75 -4.08 -5.15
CA HIS A 177 -4.30 -2.85 -4.55
C HIS A 177 -3.31 -3.12 -3.43
N ALA A 178 -2.22 -2.36 -3.39
CA ALA A 178 -1.19 -2.49 -2.36
C ALA A 178 -1.33 -1.44 -1.28
N LEU A 179 -1.29 -1.89 -0.03
CA LEU A 179 -1.41 -1.06 1.17
C LEU A 179 -0.22 -1.30 2.10
N LEU A 180 0.13 -0.30 2.89
CA LEU A 180 1.00 -0.48 4.05
C LEU A 180 0.17 -0.52 5.32
N ILE A 181 0.28 -1.60 6.08
CA ILE A 181 -0.28 -1.72 7.43
C ILE A 181 0.82 -1.48 8.45
N VAL A 182 0.53 -0.68 9.46
CA VAL A 182 1.47 -0.35 10.56
C VAL A 182 0.81 -0.61 11.90
N ARG A 183 1.46 -1.38 12.75
CA ARG A 183 1.04 -1.62 14.12
C ARG A 183 1.41 -0.42 15.01
N ILE A 184 0.43 0.12 15.72
CA ILE A 184 0.63 1.17 16.74
C ILE A 184 -0.13 0.75 17.99
N GLY A 185 0.60 0.30 19.02
CA GLY A 185 0.02 -0.38 20.17
C GLY A 185 -0.67 -1.67 19.71
N ASP A 186 -1.90 -1.89 20.12
CA ASP A 186 -2.68 -3.07 19.75
C ASP A 186 -3.54 -2.87 18.49
N GLN A 187 -3.35 -1.75 17.78
CA GLN A 187 -4.15 -1.42 16.61
C GLN A 187 -3.33 -1.47 15.33
N MET A 188 -3.99 -1.91 14.24
CA MET A 188 -3.47 -1.94 12.89
C MET A 188 -3.99 -0.75 12.08
N TRP A 189 -3.08 0.00 11.48
CA TRP A 189 -3.40 1.23 10.77
C TRP A 189 -3.03 1.11 9.30
N VAL A 190 -3.97 1.46 8.44
CA VAL A 190 -3.83 1.43 6.97
C VAL A 190 -3.29 2.75 6.47
N LEU A 191 -2.22 2.69 5.69
CA LEU A 191 -1.65 3.79 4.94
C LEU A 191 -1.83 3.51 3.45
N ASP A 192 -2.71 4.28 2.84
CA ASP A 192 -3.09 4.16 1.44
C ASP A 192 -2.53 5.33 0.63
N ASN A 193 -2.20 5.11 -0.64
CA ASN A 193 -1.79 6.19 -1.55
C ASN A 193 -2.95 7.08 -1.99
N GLU A 194 -4.19 6.63 -1.86
CA GLU A 194 -5.38 7.34 -2.29
C GLU A 194 -5.94 8.31 -1.26
N THR A 195 -5.50 8.20 0.00
CA THR A 195 -5.97 9.06 1.07
C THR A 195 -4.88 9.40 2.08
N ASP A 196 -4.89 10.65 2.55
CA ASP A 196 -4.04 11.08 3.66
C ASP A 196 -4.60 10.63 5.02
N LYS A 197 -5.84 10.15 5.06
CA LYS A 197 -6.43 9.61 6.29
C LYS A 197 -5.81 8.26 6.60
N ILE A 198 -5.39 8.10 7.85
CA ILE A 198 -4.97 6.81 8.38
C ILE A 198 -6.22 6.10 8.90
N LEU A 199 -6.52 4.94 8.36
CA LEU A 199 -7.71 4.15 8.69
C LEU A 199 -7.33 2.99 9.63
N ASN A 200 -8.29 2.47 10.39
CA ASN A 200 -8.11 1.24 11.15
C ASN A 200 -8.37 0.04 10.22
N ALA A 201 -7.52 -1.00 10.29
CA ALA A 201 -7.62 -2.21 9.46
C ALA A 201 -8.59 -3.24 10.02
#